data_dc74ca425ed328adf7e4ad4d489ff8c7
#
_entry.id   dc74ca425ed328adf7e4ad4d489ff8c7
#
_cell.length_a   1.000
_cell.length_b   1.000
_cell.length_c   1.000
_cell.angle_alpha   90.00
_cell.angle_beta   90.00
_cell.angle_gamma   90.00
#
_symmetry.space_group_name_H-M   'P 1'
#
loop_
_entity.id
_entity.type
_entity.pdbx_description
1 polymer ?
#
loop_
_entity_poly.entity_id
_entity_poly.type
_entity_poly.pdbx_seq_one_letter_code
_entity_poly.pdbx_strand_id
1 'polypeptide(L)'
;MPAISGIHHVSITVPDIERSVPWYSDLLGLTKLMEEQHPGDGGYAVVLGKPDWSMCLGLHTHPTNAKERFSDARTGLDHVGFLVSDHAELEAWESRLDELGVEHSPINKQDGYAVLVFRDPDNVQLEFIAMG
;
A
#
# COMPACT_ATOMS: atom_id res chain seq x y z
N MET A 1 0.08 29.48 14.43
CA MET A 1 -0.02 28.62 13.22
C MET A 1 -0.94 27.45 13.50
N PRO A 2 -1.93 27.20 12.63
CA PRO A 2 -2.70 25.95 12.73
C PRO A 2 -1.78 24.74 12.57
N ALA A 3 -2.19 23.58 13.09
CA ALA A 3 -1.39 22.35 13.07
C ALA A 3 -2.14 21.21 12.37
N ILE A 4 -1.39 20.32 11.73
CA ILE A 4 -1.90 19.03 11.27
C ILE A 4 -1.62 17.99 12.34
N SER A 5 -2.46 16.96 12.43
CA SER A 5 -2.32 15.90 13.43
C SER A 5 -1.60 14.66 12.91
N GLY A 6 -1.44 14.54 11.61
CA GLY A 6 -0.78 13.41 10.98
C GLY A 6 -1.27 13.18 9.57
N ILE A 7 -0.88 12.06 9.00
CA ILE A 7 -1.40 11.58 7.72
C ILE A 7 -2.58 10.67 8.02
N HIS A 8 -3.76 10.96 7.44
CA HIS A 8 -4.96 10.15 7.64
C HIS A 8 -4.96 8.90 6.76
N HIS A 9 -4.64 9.05 5.49
CA HIS A 9 -4.61 7.94 4.54
C HIS A 9 -3.69 8.25 3.37
N VAL A 10 -3.36 7.21 2.64
CA VAL A 10 -2.71 7.27 1.33
C VAL A 10 -3.68 6.66 0.32
N SER A 11 -3.82 7.29 -0.83
CA SER A 11 -4.61 6.75 -1.94
C SER A 11 -3.75 6.62 -3.18
N ILE A 12 -3.90 5.49 -3.87
CA ILE A 12 -3.18 5.23 -5.11
C ILE A 12 -4.17 4.95 -6.23
N THR A 13 -3.84 5.39 -7.43
CA THR A 13 -4.60 5.04 -8.63
C THR A 13 -4.10 3.71 -9.17
N VAL A 14 -5.03 2.80 -9.43
CA VAL A 14 -4.73 1.47 -9.98
C VAL A 14 -5.48 1.29 -11.30
N PRO A 15 -4.88 0.56 -12.25
CA PRO A 15 -5.53 0.33 -13.55
C PRO A 15 -6.67 -0.69 -13.48
N ASP A 16 -6.64 -1.61 -12.53
CA ASP A 16 -7.63 -2.69 -12.39
C ASP A 16 -7.95 -2.90 -10.91
N ILE A 17 -8.99 -2.22 -10.45
CA ILE A 17 -9.38 -2.26 -9.04
C ILE A 17 -9.92 -3.63 -8.63
N GLU A 18 -10.51 -4.39 -9.56
CA GLU A 18 -11.02 -5.73 -9.26
C GLU A 18 -9.88 -6.71 -8.98
N ARG A 19 -8.69 -6.45 -9.52
CA ARG A 19 -7.47 -7.20 -9.19
C ARG A 19 -6.80 -6.65 -7.94
N SER A 20 -6.69 -5.35 -7.82
CA SER A 20 -5.93 -4.71 -6.74
C SER A 20 -6.58 -4.87 -5.38
N VAL A 21 -7.90 -4.75 -5.28
CA VAL A 21 -8.60 -4.85 -4.00
C VAL A 21 -8.36 -6.19 -3.31
N PRO A 22 -8.62 -7.35 -3.93
CA PRO A 22 -8.34 -8.62 -3.28
C PRO A 22 -6.85 -8.83 -3.00
N TRP A 23 -5.97 -8.37 -3.89
CA TRP A 23 -4.53 -8.50 -3.66
C TRP A 23 -4.08 -7.79 -2.37
N TYR A 24 -4.48 -6.52 -2.21
CA TYR A 24 -4.14 -5.76 -1.00
C TYR A 24 -4.84 -6.28 0.24
N SER A 25 -6.13 -6.62 0.13
CA SER A 25 -6.89 -7.16 1.26
C SER A 25 -6.30 -8.46 1.77
N ASP A 26 -5.99 -9.38 0.87
CA ASP A 26 -5.50 -10.71 1.24
C ASP A 26 -4.06 -10.66 1.77
N LEU A 27 -3.19 -9.90 1.09
CA LEU A 27 -1.80 -9.79 1.53
C LEU A 27 -1.69 -9.11 2.88
N LEU A 28 -2.30 -7.92 3.02
CA LEU A 28 -2.13 -7.06 4.19
C LEU A 28 -3.14 -7.36 5.31
N GLY A 29 -4.12 -8.22 5.06
CA GLY A 29 -5.17 -8.51 6.05
C GLY A 29 -6.07 -7.32 6.32
N LEU A 30 -6.32 -6.48 5.31
CA LEU A 30 -7.13 -5.29 5.45
C LEU A 30 -8.59 -5.56 5.12
N THR A 31 -9.48 -4.80 5.74
CA THR A 31 -10.91 -4.86 5.54
C THR A 31 -11.38 -3.72 4.64
N LYS A 32 -12.36 -4.00 3.78
CA LYS A 32 -13.01 -2.94 3.02
C LYS A 32 -13.85 -2.09 3.97
N LEU A 33 -13.51 -0.81 4.08
CA LEU A 33 -14.16 0.13 4.98
C LEU A 33 -15.26 0.93 4.29
N MET A 34 -15.06 1.30 3.03
CA MET A 34 -16.06 2.02 2.25
C MET A 34 -15.76 1.96 0.76
N GLU A 35 -16.76 2.33 -0.04
CA GLU A 35 -16.67 2.57 -1.47
C GLU A 35 -17.30 3.91 -1.78
N GLU A 36 -16.83 4.59 -2.82
CA GLU A 36 -17.47 5.81 -3.28
C GLU A 36 -17.29 6.04 -4.77
N GLN A 37 -18.28 6.68 -5.39
CA GLN A 37 -18.18 7.15 -6.76
C GLN A 37 -17.48 8.50 -6.77
N HIS A 38 -16.58 8.74 -7.74
CA HIS A 38 -15.97 10.04 -7.90
C HIS A 38 -17.00 11.01 -8.52
N PRO A 39 -17.26 12.17 -7.89
CA PRO A 39 -18.11 13.17 -8.52
C PRO A 39 -17.50 13.66 -9.83
N GLY A 40 -18.22 13.49 -10.94
CA GLY A 40 -17.90 14.10 -12.22
C GLY A 40 -17.02 13.35 -13.20
N ASP A 41 -16.14 12.42 -12.78
CA ASP A 41 -15.22 11.77 -13.73
C ASP A 41 -15.56 10.30 -14.04
N GLY A 42 -16.56 9.73 -13.38
CA GLY A 42 -16.98 8.34 -13.60
C GLY A 42 -16.07 7.29 -12.97
N GLY A 43 -15.06 7.70 -12.25
CA GLY A 43 -14.20 6.78 -11.48
C GLY A 43 -14.79 6.41 -10.14
N TYR A 44 -14.13 5.51 -9.42
CA TYR A 44 -14.54 5.21 -8.05
C TYR A 44 -13.36 4.71 -7.20
N ALA A 45 -13.62 4.60 -5.91
CA ALA A 45 -12.62 4.22 -4.93
C ALA A 45 -13.14 3.15 -3.99
N VAL A 46 -12.21 2.29 -3.56
CA VAL A 46 -12.40 1.37 -2.43
C VAL A 46 -11.37 1.75 -1.39
N VAL A 47 -11.81 1.95 -0.15
CA VAL A 47 -10.92 2.22 0.98
C VAL A 47 -10.78 0.95 1.79
N LEU A 48 -9.54 0.49 1.93
CA LEU A 48 -9.15 -0.65 2.75
C LEU A 48 -8.47 -0.14 4.01
N GLY A 49 -8.58 -0.86 5.11
CA GLY A 49 -7.90 -0.46 6.33
C GLY A 49 -8.19 -1.38 7.49
N LYS A 50 -7.81 -0.91 8.66
CA LYS A 50 -8.16 -1.58 9.92
C LYS A 50 -9.58 -1.19 10.31
N PRO A 51 -10.35 -2.11 10.94
CA PRO A 51 -11.75 -1.81 11.31
C PRO A 51 -11.92 -0.57 12.17
N ASP A 52 -10.92 -0.18 12.96
CA ASP A 52 -10.95 1.02 13.78
C ASP A 52 -10.51 2.30 13.04
N TRP A 53 -10.25 2.21 11.73
CA TRP A 53 -9.78 3.31 10.90
C TRP A 53 -8.41 3.88 11.27
N SER A 54 -7.63 3.16 12.08
CA SER A 54 -6.29 3.61 12.49
C SER A 54 -5.28 3.60 11.34
N MET A 55 -5.56 2.87 10.27
CA MET A 55 -4.76 2.86 9.04
C MET A 55 -5.69 2.63 7.86
N CYS A 56 -5.59 3.48 6.85
CA CYS A 56 -6.42 3.44 5.65
C CYS A 56 -5.57 3.56 4.38
N LEU A 57 -5.90 2.75 3.39
CA LEU A 57 -5.31 2.78 2.06
C LEU A 57 -6.44 2.84 1.03
N GLY A 58 -6.48 3.92 0.25
CA GLY A 58 -7.46 4.07 -0.83
C GLY A 58 -6.94 3.52 -2.15
N LEU A 59 -7.80 2.81 -2.85
CA LEU A 59 -7.54 2.35 -4.21
C LEU A 59 -8.55 3.02 -5.13
N HIS A 60 -8.07 3.77 -6.12
CA HIS A 60 -8.89 4.61 -6.98
C HIS A 60 -8.76 4.19 -8.44
N THR A 61 -9.85 4.29 -9.18
CA THR A 61 -9.84 4.18 -10.63
C THR A 61 -10.29 5.49 -11.27
N HIS A 62 -9.79 5.73 -12.47
CA HIS A 62 -10.19 6.86 -13.30
C HIS A 62 -10.37 6.38 -14.73
N PRO A 63 -11.51 6.67 -15.40
CA PRO A 63 -11.74 6.19 -16.77
C PRO A 63 -10.68 6.62 -17.77
N THR A 64 -10.02 7.76 -17.50
CA THR A 64 -8.96 8.29 -18.35
C THR A 64 -7.60 7.70 -18.07
N ASN A 65 -7.48 6.78 -17.11
CA ASN A 65 -6.21 6.12 -16.81
C ASN A 65 -5.74 5.29 -18.01
N ALA A 66 -4.47 5.43 -18.38
CA ALA A 66 -3.89 4.78 -19.55
C ALA A 66 -3.55 3.30 -19.32
N LYS A 67 -3.92 2.72 -18.17
CA LYS A 67 -3.57 1.34 -17.78
C LYS A 67 -2.06 1.11 -17.76
N GLU A 68 -1.33 2.14 -17.39
CA GLU A 68 0.14 2.08 -17.38
C GLU A 68 0.68 1.40 -16.12
N ARG A 69 1.89 0.88 -16.27
CA ARG A 69 2.65 0.34 -15.17
C ARG A 69 3.24 1.49 -14.34
N PHE A 70 3.18 1.40 -13.03
CA PHE A 70 3.73 2.42 -12.13
C PHE A 70 5.26 2.54 -12.31
N SER A 71 5.74 3.77 -12.24
CA SER A 71 7.16 4.07 -12.21
C SER A 71 7.45 5.06 -11.09
N ASP A 72 8.30 4.67 -10.16
CA ASP A 72 8.76 5.51 -9.06
C ASP A 72 9.73 6.63 -9.50
N ALA A 73 10.18 6.58 -10.76
CA ALA A 73 11.00 7.66 -11.33
C ALA A 73 10.18 8.88 -11.76
N ARG A 74 8.85 8.77 -11.81
CA ARG A 74 7.98 9.90 -12.16
C ARG A 74 7.72 10.76 -10.92
N THR A 75 7.52 12.05 -11.14
CA THR A 75 7.18 12.99 -10.07
C THR A 75 5.85 12.58 -9.42
N GLY A 76 5.84 12.45 -8.10
CA GLY A 76 4.68 12.06 -7.33
C GLY A 76 5.03 11.02 -6.28
N LEU A 77 4.25 9.96 -6.21
CA LEU A 77 4.51 8.87 -5.28
C LEU A 77 5.78 8.11 -5.66
N ASP A 78 6.64 7.85 -4.69
CA ASP A 78 7.78 6.93 -4.84
C ASP A 78 7.42 5.54 -4.32
N HIS A 79 6.98 5.46 -3.06
CA HIS A 79 6.59 4.20 -2.43
C HIS A 79 5.69 4.44 -1.22
N VAL A 80 5.13 3.36 -0.68
CA VAL A 80 4.35 3.39 0.56
C VAL A 80 5.03 2.45 1.57
N GLY A 81 5.33 2.97 2.76
CA GLY A 81 5.91 2.19 3.85
C GLY A 81 4.87 1.89 4.92
N PHE A 82 4.77 0.61 5.30
CA PHE A 82 3.92 0.16 6.39
C PHE A 82 4.76 -0.13 7.62
N LEU A 83 4.41 0.49 8.73
CA LEU A 83 5.12 0.27 9.98
C LEU A 83 4.77 -1.09 10.57
N VAL A 84 5.77 -1.87 10.95
CA VAL A 84 5.60 -3.09 11.74
C VAL A 84 6.26 -2.92 13.10
N SER A 85 5.86 -3.75 14.07
CA SER A 85 6.24 -3.52 15.47
C SER A 85 7.73 -3.72 15.75
N ASP A 86 8.36 -4.71 15.12
CA ASP A 86 9.75 -5.07 15.39
C ASP A 86 10.34 -5.94 14.27
N HIS A 87 11.59 -6.33 14.43
CA HIS A 87 12.29 -7.16 13.46
C HIS A 87 11.67 -8.56 13.30
N ALA A 88 11.18 -9.14 14.38
CA ALA A 88 10.53 -10.46 14.32
C ALA A 88 9.26 -10.41 13.47
N GLU A 89 8.49 -9.32 13.57
CA GLU A 89 7.32 -9.12 12.72
C GLU A 89 7.71 -8.91 11.25
N LEU A 90 8.83 -8.26 11.00
CA LEU A 90 9.37 -8.11 9.65
C LEU A 90 9.72 -9.47 9.02
N GLU A 91 10.32 -10.37 9.80
CA GLU A 91 10.60 -11.75 9.36
C GLU A 91 9.31 -12.53 9.09
N ALA A 92 8.26 -12.31 9.89
CA ALA A 92 6.96 -12.93 9.65
C ALA A 92 6.35 -12.46 8.33
N TRP A 93 6.50 -11.17 8.00
CA TRP A 93 6.06 -10.64 6.71
C TRP A 93 6.88 -11.20 5.54
N GLU A 94 8.18 -11.39 5.72
CA GLU A 94 9.01 -12.05 4.70
C GLU A 94 8.48 -13.45 4.40
N SER A 95 8.19 -14.24 5.44
CA SER A 95 7.62 -15.58 5.29
C SER A 95 6.26 -15.54 4.58
N ARG A 96 5.42 -14.57 4.90
CA ARG A 96 4.11 -14.44 4.26
C ARG A 96 4.23 -14.08 2.78
N LEU A 97 5.14 -13.19 2.42
CA LEU A 97 5.39 -12.87 1.01
C LEU A 97 5.85 -14.12 0.24
N ASP A 98 6.72 -14.93 0.84
CA ASP A 98 7.16 -16.18 0.26
C ASP A 98 6.01 -17.16 0.07
N GLU A 99 5.14 -17.34 1.07
CA GLU A 99 3.97 -18.21 1.01
C GLU A 99 3.01 -17.80 -0.12
N LEU A 100 2.87 -16.51 -0.35
CA LEU A 100 1.98 -15.96 -1.38
C LEU A 100 2.66 -15.85 -2.75
N GLY A 101 3.94 -16.22 -2.86
CA GLY A 101 4.68 -16.15 -4.11
C GLY A 101 4.97 -14.72 -4.57
N VAL A 102 5.01 -13.77 -3.64
CA VAL A 102 5.32 -12.36 -3.96
C VAL A 102 6.82 -12.15 -3.87
N GLU A 103 7.42 -11.71 -4.97
CA GLU A 103 8.85 -11.38 -4.99
C GLU A 103 9.14 -10.20 -4.06
N HIS A 104 10.26 -10.28 -3.34
CA HIS A 104 10.66 -9.25 -2.40
C HIS A 104 12.17 -9.18 -2.27
N SER A 105 12.68 -8.08 -1.72
CA SER A 105 14.07 -7.97 -1.34
C SER A 105 14.38 -8.85 -0.13
N PRO A 106 15.67 -9.13 0.14
CA PRO A 106 16.05 -9.55 1.50
C PRO A 106 15.73 -8.41 2.48
N ILE A 107 15.63 -8.76 3.76
CA ILE A 107 15.52 -7.75 4.82
C ILE A 107 16.82 -6.94 4.84
N ASN A 108 16.71 -5.64 4.68
CA ASN A 108 17.85 -4.72 4.69
C ASN A 108 17.90 -4.00 6.03
N LYS A 109 18.87 -4.40 6.85
CA LYS A 109 19.05 -3.83 8.18
C LYS A 109 20.00 -2.63 8.11
N GLN A 110 19.52 -1.51 8.59
CA GLN A 110 20.29 -0.27 8.71
C GLN A 110 20.45 0.11 10.17
N ASP A 111 21.19 1.18 10.43
CA ASP A 111 21.30 1.73 11.78
C ASP A 111 19.98 2.41 12.16
N GLY A 112 19.30 1.85 13.16
CA GLY A 112 18.04 2.36 13.66
C GLY A 112 16.77 1.89 12.96
N TYR A 113 16.85 1.11 11.87
CA TYR A 113 15.68 0.56 11.22
C TYR A 113 16.04 -0.61 10.29
N ALA A 114 15.02 -1.36 9.88
CA ALA A 114 15.15 -2.40 8.86
C ALA A 114 13.94 -2.34 7.92
N VAL A 115 14.16 -2.65 6.64
CA VAL A 115 13.12 -2.62 5.62
C VAL A 115 13.08 -3.90 4.80
N LEU A 116 11.89 -4.22 4.30
CA LEU A 116 11.60 -5.32 3.39
C LEU A 116 10.76 -4.74 2.25
N VAL A 117 11.29 -4.78 1.02
CA VAL A 117 10.69 -4.11 -0.14
C VAL A 117 10.05 -5.13 -1.07
N PHE A 118 8.89 -4.82 -1.58
CA PHE A 118 8.17 -5.63 -2.56
C PHE A 118 7.34 -4.72 -3.48
N ARG A 119 6.68 -5.31 -4.48
CA ARG A 119 5.90 -4.56 -5.46
C ARG A 119 4.49 -5.13 -5.56
N ASP A 120 3.52 -4.26 -5.79
CA ASP A 120 2.17 -4.70 -6.11
C ASP A 120 2.08 -5.18 -7.57
N PRO A 121 0.90 -5.70 -8.03
CA PRO A 121 0.77 -6.17 -9.41
C PRO A 121 1.04 -5.11 -10.48
N ASP A 122 0.93 -3.84 -10.15
CA ASP A 122 1.13 -2.72 -11.07
C ASP A 122 2.49 -2.06 -10.91
N ASN A 123 3.40 -2.69 -10.16
CA ASN A 123 4.76 -2.23 -9.90
C ASN A 123 4.86 -1.09 -8.88
N VAL A 124 3.80 -0.79 -8.14
CA VAL A 124 3.91 0.18 -7.03
C VAL A 124 4.84 -0.40 -5.97
N GLN A 125 5.85 0.37 -5.59
CA GLN A 125 6.78 -0.06 -4.55
C GLN A 125 6.13 0.08 -3.17
N LEU A 126 6.19 -1.01 -2.44
CA LEU A 126 5.70 -1.10 -1.07
C LEU A 126 6.83 -1.58 -0.18
N GLU A 127 6.79 -1.21 1.09
CA GLU A 127 7.75 -1.75 2.05
C GLU A 127 7.13 -1.93 3.42
N PHE A 128 7.68 -2.89 4.16
CA PHE A 128 7.48 -2.98 5.59
C PHE A 128 8.73 -2.41 6.27
N ILE A 129 8.54 -1.61 7.30
CA ILE A 129 9.63 -0.98 8.04
C ILE A 129 9.46 -1.24 9.54
N ALA A 130 10.53 -1.72 10.16
CA ALA A 130 10.65 -1.87 11.60
C ALA A 130 11.67 -0.85 12.11
N MET A 131 11.30 -0.08 13.13
CA MET A 131 12.19 0.90 13.75
C MET A 131 12.90 0.25 14.94
N GLY A 132 14.12 0.68 15.21
CA GLY A 132 14.90 0.18 16.36
C GLY A 132 16.16 -0.63 16.04
#